data_b926547bca92a30dc4a5173b6e51dfe0
#
_entry.id   b926547bca92a30dc4a5173b6e51dfe0
#
_cell.length_a   1.000
_cell.length_b   1.000
_cell.length_c   1.000
_cell.angle_alpha   90.00
_cell.angle_beta   90.00
_cell.angle_gamma   90.00
#
_symmetry.space_group_name_H-M   'P 1'
#
loop_
_entity.id
_entity.type
_entity.pdbx_description
1 polymer ?
#
loop_
_entity_poly.entity_id
_entity_poly.type
_entity_poly.pdbx_seq_one_letter_code
_entity_poly.pdbx_strand_id
1 'polypeptide(L)'
;MSSVLIAGAHGGIGAACARAAEAVGADIFAVDRDTHDVTTAEGAQAAVTDAVAKLGGLTGMVHAVGMSGRRLGDGPIERCSDEAWKEVHRVDLDSVFYLLRAGIKAMSTNGGSIVVIGSALATTLDRDFLTAAYASAKGALIPLVRSAAFGAAPQGVRVNIVAAGLVDTPMAQRAISNPAIQQRMPHLMPLGQRACSPEEIADAVTWLLSDASSRTTGAVIPVDGGWHLR
;
A
#
# COMPACT_ATOMS: atom_id res chain seq x y z
N MET A 1 -17.77 8.05 14.28
CA MET A 1 -16.33 8.29 14.03
C MET A 1 -15.81 7.13 13.20
N SER A 2 -14.85 7.40 12.31
CA SER A 2 -14.26 6.33 11.51
C SER A 2 -13.23 5.56 12.35
N SER A 3 -13.28 4.24 12.29
CA SER A 3 -12.37 3.31 12.98
C SER A 3 -11.46 2.67 11.95
N VAL A 4 -10.16 2.98 11.97
CA VAL A 4 -9.24 2.62 10.89
C VAL A 4 -8.06 1.80 11.41
N LEU A 5 -7.83 0.62 10.84
CA LEU A 5 -6.61 -0.15 11.02
C LEU A 5 -5.58 0.29 9.99
N ILE A 6 -4.34 0.57 10.43
CA ILE A 6 -3.22 0.91 9.54
C ILE A 6 -2.08 -0.07 9.77
N ALA A 7 -1.84 -0.94 8.81
CA ALA A 7 -0.70 -1.85 8.80
C ALA A 7 0.50 -1.20 8.11
N GLY A 8 1.67 -1.27 8.75
CA GLY A 8 2.88 -0.56 8.36
C GLY A 8 2.92 0.88 8.90
N ALA A 9 2.28 1.13 10.03
CA ALA A 9 2.07 2.46 10.61
C ALA A 9 3.36 3.18 11.02
N HIS A 10 4.46 2.47 11.25
CA HIS A 10 5.78 3.07 11.54
C HIS A 10 6.60 3.39 10.28
N GLY A 11 6.15 2.94 9.10
CA GLY A 11 6.76 3.29 7.81
C GLY A 11 6.42 4.71 7.36
N GLY A 12 7.20 5.26 6.40
CA GLY A 12 7.01 6.65 5.93
C GLY A 12 5.57 6.94 5.48
N ILE A 13 5.02 6.13 4.57
CA ILE A 13 3.64 6.29 4.06
C ILE A 13 2.61 5.96 5.14
N GLY A 14 2.79 4.84 5.85
CA GLY A 14 1.83 4.41 6.88
C GLY A 14 1.69 5.42 8.02
N ALA A 15 2.79 6.01 8.47
CA ALA A 15 2.78 7.06 9.48
C ALA A 15 2.08 8.35 9.00
N ALA A 16 2.26 8.71 7.73
CA ALA A 16 1.54 9.84 7.14
C ALA A 16 0.02 9.54 7.05
N CYS A 17 -0.35 8.31 6.66
CA CYS A 17 -1.76 7.89 6.64
C CYS A 17 -2.39 7.93 8.04
N ALA A 18 -1.64 7.52 9.07
CA ALA A 18 -2.12 7.58 10.46
C ALA A 18 -2.41 9.04 10.87
N ARG A 19 -1.43 9.92 10.70
CA ARG A 19 -1.61 11.36 11.01
C ARG A 19 -2.77 12.00 10.22
N ALA A 20 -2.89 11.69 8.93
CA ALA A 20 -3.95 12.25 8.10
C ALA A 20 -5.34 11.75 8.53
N ALA A 21 -5.48 10.47 8.90
CA ALA A 21 -6.73 9.90 9.40
C ALA A 21 -7.11 10.49 10.78
N GLU A 22 -6.15 10.62 11.70
CA GLU A 22 -6.37 11.27 13.00
C GLU A 22 -6.80 12.73 12.85
N ALA A 23 -6.20 13.46 11.91
CA ALA A 23 -6.52 14.86 11.64
C ALA A 23 -7.98 15.09 11.19
N VAL A 24 -8.61 14.07 10.59
CA VAL A 24 -10.04 14.10 10.23
C VAL A 24 -10.95 13.40 11.28
N GLY A 25 -10.41 13.11 12.46
CA GLY A 25 -11.15 12.58 13.61
C GLY A 25 -11.40 11.07 13.57
N ALA A 26 -10.56 10.30 12.88
CA ALA A 26 -10.63 8.83 12.94
C ALA A 26 -9.90 8.27 14.16
N ASP A 27 -10.46 7.23 14.76
CA ASP A 27 -9.78 6.41 15.75
C ASP A 27 -8.87 5.39 15.04
N ILE A 28 -7.60 5.33 15.43
CA ILE A 28 -6.59 4.52 14.74
C ILE A 28 -6.17 3.30 15.58
N PHE A 29 -6.07 2.16 14.92
CA PHE A 29 -5.34 0.99 15.39
C PHE A 29 -4.10 0.78 14.52
N ALA A 30 -2.94 1.18 15.05
CA ALA A 30 -1.66 1.07 14.36
C ALA A 30 -1.08 -0.34 14.53
N VAL A 31 -0.64 -0.91 13.42
CA VAL A 31 -0.03 -2.26 13.35
C VAL A 31 1.30 -2.17 12.62
N ASP A 32 2.31 -2.80 13.19
CA ASP A 32 3.59 -2.99 12.53
C ASP A 32 4.18 -4.35 12.94
N ARG A 33 5.32 -4.72 12.35
CA ARG A 33 5.94 -6.05 12.52
C ARG A 33 6.25 -6.43 13.98
N ASP A 34 6.55 -5.45 14.83
CA ASP A 34 6.83 -5.63 16.26
C ASP A 34 5.58 -5.89 17.10
N THR A 35 4.39 -5.58 16.56
CA THR A 35 3.11 -5.84 17.23
C THR A 35 2.36 -7.01 16.61
N HIS A 36 2.21 -7.01 15.28
CA HIS A 36 1.50 -8.07 14.54
C HIS A 36 2.19 -8.31 13.19
N ASP A 37 2.73 -9.50 12.98
CA ASP A 37 3.32 -9.86 11.67
C ASP A 37 2.22 -10.21 10.66
N VAL A 38 1.74 -9.21 9.94
CA VAL A 38 0.70 -9.38 8.91
C VAL A 38 1.16 -10.16 7.67
N THR A 39 2.44 -10.55 7.61
CA THR A 39 2.95 -11.45 6.56
C THR A 39 2.62 -12.92 6.82
N THR A 40 1.94 -13.21 7.93
CA THR A 40 1.34 -14.50 8.25
C THR A 40 -0.18 -14.40 8.33
N ALA A 41 -0.86 -15.51 8.08
CA ALA A 41 -2.33 -15.57 8.15
C ALA A 41 -2.84 -15.29 9.58
N GLU A 42 -2.14 -15.85 10.56
CA GLU A 42 -2.44 -15.74 11.98
C GLU A 42 -2.23 -14.28 12.46
N GLY A 43 -1.11 -13.66 12.10
CA GLY A 43 -0.80 -12.29 12.49
C GLY A 43 -1.75 -11.27 11.87
N ALA A 44 -2.13 -11.45 10.61
CA ALA A 44 -3.14 -10.61 9.95
C ALA A 44 -4.53 -10.76 10.60
N GLN A 45 -4.93 -11.99 10.95
CA GLN A 45 -6.19 -12.22 11.65
C GLN A 45 -6.17 -11.62 13.06
N ALA A 46 -5.08 -11.77 13.80
CA ALA A 46 -4.91 -11.19 15.13
C ALA A 46 -5.00 -9.66 15.08
N ALA A 47 -4.29 -9.01 14.14
CA ALA A 47 -4.33 -7.56 13.95
C ALA A 47 -5.76 -7.03 13.75
N VAL A 48 -6.55 -7.70 12.92
CA VAL A 48 -7.95 -7.29 12.66
C VAL A 48 -8.82 -7.56 13.88
N THR A 49 -8.65 -8.69 14.57
CA THR A 49 -9.42 -9.03 15.77
C THR A 49 -9.20 -8.02 16.89
N ASP A 50 -7.93 -7.67 17.15
CA ASP A 50 -7.57 -6.72 18.20
C ASP A 50 -8.02 -5.29 17.86
N ALA A 51 -7.95 -4.91 16.57
CA ALA A 51 -8.48 -3.64 16.11
C ALA A 51 -10.00 -3.53 16.34
N VAL A 52 -10.76 -4.58 15.96
CA VAL A 52 -12.20 -4.63 16.19
C VAL A 52 -12.54 -4.57 17.68
N ALA A 53 -11.81 -5.30 18.51
CA ALA A 53 -12.02 -5.29 19.97
C ALA A 53 -11.75 -3.92 20.59
N LYS A 54 -10.68 -3.24 20.16
CA LYS A 54 -10.27 -1.93 20.69
C LYS A 54 -11.14 -0.78 20.19
N LEU A 55 -11.53 -0.81 18.90
CA LEU A 55 -12.27 0.28 18.26
C LEU A 55 -13.79 0.09 18.22
N GLY A 56 -14.28 -1.09 18.63
CA GLY A 56 -15.70 -1.43 18.55
C GLY A 56 -16.20 -1.77 17.15
N GLY A 57 -15.31 -1.90 16.17
CA GLY A 57 -15.58 -2.21 14.77
C GLY A 57 -14.55 -1.57 13.85
N LEU A 58 -14.61 -1.88 12.57
CA LEU A 58 -13.77 -1.27 11.54
C LEU A 58 -14.63 -0.67 10.42
N THR A 59 -14.32 0.57 10.02
CA THR A 59 -14.87 1.23 8.84
C THR A 59 -13.81 1.50 7.79
N GLY A 60 -12.53 1.45 8.16
CA GLY A 60 -11.40 1.66 7.28
C GLY A 60 -10.24 0.72 7.55
N MET A 61 -9.46 0.43 6.51
CA MET A 61 -8.20 -0.31 6.62
C MET A 61 -7.20 0.18 5.59
N VAL A 62 -5.95 0.37 6.00
CA VAL A 62 -4.84 0.72 5.12
C VAL A 62 -3.75 -0.34 5.21
N HIS A 63 -3.34 -0.89 4.08
CA HIS A 63 -2.18 -1.75 3.97
C HIS A 63 -1.01 -0.96 3.37
N ALA A 64 -0.08 -0.53 4.22
CA ALA A 64 1.13 0.20 3.85
C ALA A 64 2.42 -0.58 4.14
N VAL A 65 2.30 -1.90 4.37
CA VAL A 65 3.45 -2.80 4.52
C VAL A 65 4.07 -3.06 3.15
N GLY A 66 5.38 -3.07 3.09
CA GLY A 66 6.13 -3.39 1.88
C GLY A 66 7.63 -3.31 2.09
N MET A 67 8.36 -3.91 1.17
CA MET A 67 9.81 -3.88 1.19
C MET A 67 10.39 -3.79 -0.22
N SER A 68 11.57 -3.17 -0.34
CA SER A 68 12.39 -3.32 -1.53
C SER A 68 13.30 -4.54 -1.37
N GLY A 69 13.20 -5.51 -2.26
CA GLY A 69 14.03 -6.72 -2.22
C GLY A 69 15.50 -6.52 -2.62
N ARG A 70 15.93 -5.29 -2.93
CA ARG A 70 17.27 -5.02 -3.47
C ARG A 70 18.41 -5.50 -2.56
N ARG A 71 18.25 -5.41 -1.24
CA ARG A 71 19.26 -5.90 -0.28
C ARG A 71 19.35 -7.43 -0.24
N LEU A 72 18.32 -8.11 -0.74
CA LEU A 72 18.26 -9.57 -0.86
C LEU A 72 18.61 -10.05 -2.28
N GLY A 73 18.96 -9.12 -3.19
CA GLY A 73 19.34 -9.45 -4.56
C GLY A 73 18.20 -9.33 -5.57
N ASP A 74 17.12 -8.54 -5.31
CA ASP A 74 16.15 -8.18 -6.33
C ASP A 74 16.75 -7.20 -7.34
N GLY A 75 16.49 -7.45 -8.62
CA GLY A 75 17.03 -6.70 -9.76
C GLY A 75 16.43 -7.18 -11.07
N PRO A 76 17.19 -7.06 -12.19
CA PRO A 76 16.84 -7.71 -13.45
C PRO A 76 16.59 -9.20 -13.26
N ILE A 77 15.67 -9.78 -14.05
CA ILE A 77 15.18 -11.16 -13.85
C ILE A 77 16.30 -12.19 -13.76
N GLU A 78 17.33 -12.06 -14.60
CA GLU A 78 18.48 -12.98 -14.66
C GLU A 78 19.42 -12.88 -13.45
N ARG A 79 19.22 -11.88 -12.58
CA ARG A 79 20.02 -11.64 -11.36
C ARG A 79 19.18 -11.64 -10.10
N CYS A 80 17.87 -11.78 -10.22
CA CYS A 80 17.00 -11.85 -9.05
C CYS A 80 17.25 -13.15 -8.29
N SER A 81 17.59 -13.03 -7.00
CA SER A 81 17.79 -14.22 -6.16
C SER A 81 16.47 -14.86 -5.76
N ASP A 82 16.50 -16.19 -5.50
CA ASP A 82 15.34 -16.91 -4.98
C ASP A 82 14.90 -16.38 -3.61
N GLU A 83 15.82 -15.90 -2.80
CA GLU A 83 15.53 -15.29 -1.50
C GLU A 83 14.75 -13.99 -1.67
N ALA A 84 15.21 -13.08 -2.55
CA ALA A 84 14.51 -11.84 -2.84
C ALA A 84 13.11 -12.13 -3.41
N TRP A 85 12.99 -13.09 -4.33
CA TRP A 85 11.71 -13.51 -4.89
C TRP A 85 10.73 -13.94 -3.82
N LYS A 86 11.12 -14.88 -2.95
CA LYS A 86 10.26 -15.42 -1.90
C LYS A 86 9.88 -14.36 -0.86
N GLU A 87 10.86 -13.63 -0.37
CA GLU A 87 10.63 -12.68 0.73
C GLU A 87 9.80 -11.47 0.28
N VAL A 88 10.07 -10.94 -0.92
CA VAL A 88 9.27 -9.84 -1.47
C VAL A 88 7.82 -10.26 -1.71
N HIS A 89 7.56 -11.45 -2.27
CA HIS A 89 6.18 -11.93 -2.43
C HIS A 89 5.52 -12.14 -1.08
N ARG A 90 6.21 -12.68 -0.09
CA ARG A 90 5.68 -12.85 1.27
C ARG A 90 5.26 -11.51 1.88
N VAL A 91 6.09 -10.47 1.73
CA VAL A 91 5.84 -9.16 2.35
C VAL A 91 4.90 -8.28 1.51
N ASP A 92 5.05 -8.24 0.19
CA ASP A 92 4.36 -7.28 -0.68
C ASP A 92 3.08 -7.82 -1.33
N LEU A 93 2.85 -9.15 -1.28
CA LEU A 93 1.68 -9.81 -1.86
C LEU A 93 0.89 -10.63 -0.84
N ASP A 94 1.55 -11.61 -0.16
CA ASP A 94 0.82 -12.52 0.74
C ASP A 94 0.23 -11.76 1.94
N SER A 95 0.94 -10.78 2.48
CA SER A 95 0.43 -9.92 3.57
C SER A 95 -0.85 -9.17 3.16
N VAL A 96 -0.91 -8.68 1.92
CA VAL A 96 -2.12 -8.03 1.39
C VAL A 96 -3.27 -9.03 1.31
N PHE A 97 -3.01 -10.22 0.79
CA PHE A 97 -4.04 -11.27 0.71
C PHE A 97 -4.59 -11.63 2.10
N TYR A 98 -3.70 -11.85 3.09
CA TYR A 98 -4.15 -12.21 4.45
C TYR A 98 -4.95 -11.08 5.10
N LEU A 99 -4.50 -9.84 4.97
CA LEU A 99 -5.16 -8.70 5.59
C LEU A 99 -6.49 -8.37 4.90
N LEU A 100 -6.58 -8.46 3.56
CA LEU A 100 -7.83 -8.31 2.80
C LEU A 100 -8.86 -9.34 3.25
N ARG A 101 -8.47 -10.61 3.36
CA ARG A 101 -9.36 -11.70 3.79
C ARG A 101 -9.94 -11.46 5.18
N ALA A 102 -9.12 -11.05 6.14
CA ALA A 102 -9.54 -10.76 7.50
C ALA A 102 -10.39 -9.48 7.59
N GLY A 103 -9.95 -8.41 6.93
CA GLY A 103 -10.61 -7.10 6.96
C GLY A 103 -11.98 -7.10 6.27
N ILE A 104 -12.11 -7.72 5.10
CA ILE A 104 -13.41 -7.85 4.41
C ILE A 104 -14.41 -8.59 5.29
N LYS A 105 -13.97 -9.69 5.94
CA LYS A 105 -14.82 -10.44 6.86
C LYS A 105 -15.27 -9.60 8.05
N ALA A 106 -14.38 -8.79 8.63
CA ALA A 106 -14.70 -7.92 9.75
C ALA A 106 -15.66 -6.77 9.38
N MET A 107 -15.59 -6.28 8.13
CA MET A 107 -16.43 -5.19 7.63
C MET A 107 -17.74 -5.67 6.97
N SER A 108 -17.98 -6.98 6.86
CA SER A 108 -19.05 -7.56 6.05
C SER A 108 -20.48 -7.14 6.47
N THR A 109 -20.67 -6.72 7.71
CA THR A 109 -21.97 -6.29 8.22
C THR A 109 -22.24 -4.79 8.04
N ASN A 110 -21.21 -3.98 8.20
CA ASN A 110 -21.34 -2.51 8.28
C ASN A 110 -20.79 -1.79 7.03
N GLY A 111 -20.16 -2.52 6.13
CA GLY A 111 -19.43 -1.93 5.01
C GLY A 111 -18.12 -1.29 5.47
N GLY A 112 -17.43 -0.62 4.54
CA GLY A 112 -16.18 0.08 4.84
C GLY A 112 -15.30 0.31 3.61
N SER A 113 -14.08 0.77 3.83
CA SER A 113 -13.12 1.04 2.77
C SER A 113 -11.74 0.49 3.10
N ILE A 114 -11.16 -0.26 2.17
CA ILE A 114 -9.81 -0.79 2.28
C ILE A 114 -8.94 -0.17 1.20
N VAL A 115 -7.78 0.35 1.59
CA VAL A 115 -6.80 0.95 0.68
C VAL A 115 -5.48 0.21 0.78
N VAL A 116 -4.98 -0.25 -0.36
CA VAL A 116 -3.69 -0.94 -0.49
C VAL A 116 -2.68 -0.01 -1.14
N ILE A 117 -1.50 0.12 -0.55
CA ILE A 117 -0.41 0.87 -1.18
C ILE A 117 0.28 -0.01 -2.22
N GLY A 118 0.03 0.34 -3.48
CA GLY A 118 0.68 -0.23 -4.66
C GLY A 118 1.91 0.56 -5.08
N SER A 119 2.28 0.42 -6.35
CA SER A 119 3.43 1.11 -6.93
C SER A 119 3.21 1.40 -8.42
N ALA A 120 3.75 2.50 -8.93
CA ALA A 120 3.84 2.76 -10.35
C ALA A 120 4.60 1.63 -11.08
N LEU A 121 5.57 0.99 -10.40
CA LEU A 121 6.33 -0.16 -10.94
C LEU A 121 5.50 -1.44 -11.15
N ALA A 122 4.23 -1.44 -10.72
CA ALA A 122 3.29 -2.52 -11.05
C ALA A 122 2.95 -2.59 -12.56
N THR A 123 3.03 -1.47 -13.25
CA THR A 123 2.61 -1.34 -14.66
C THR A 123 3.61 -0.60 -15.55
N THR A 124 4.60 0.08 -14.96
CA THR A 124 5.64 0.81 -15.67
C THR A 124 7.03 0.24 -15.39
N LEU A 125 7.91 0.34 -16.37
CA LEU A 125 9.29 -0.12 -16.25
C LEU A 125 10.26 1.05 -16.42
N ASP A 126 11.32 1.03 -15.62
CA ASP A 126 12.44 1.95 -15.79
C ASP A 126 13.75 1.25 -15.45
N ARG A 127 14.80 1.50 -16.23
CA ARG A 127 16.10 0.79 -16.11
C ARG A 127 16.77 0.97 -14.75
N ASP A 128 16.57 2.10 -14.06
CA ASP A 128 17.17 2.35 -12.75
C ASP A 128 16.35 1.70 -11.62
N PHE A 129 15.14 1.26 -11.96
CA PHE A 129 14.17 0.67 -11.03
C PHE A 129 13.79 -0.77 -11.39
N LEU A 130 14.59 -1.46 -12.21
CA LEU A 130 14.35 -2.88 -12.47
C LEU A 130 14.43 -3.70 -11.20
N THR A 131 13.33 -4.39 -10.90
CA THR A 131 13.12 -5.24 -9.72
C THR A 131 12.10 -6.32 -10.09
N ALA A 132 12.58 -7.54 -10.40
CA ALA A 132 11.70 -8.62 -10.87
C ALA A 132 10.70 -9.06 -9.80
N ALA A 133 11.16 -9.27 -8.56
CA ALA A 133 10.31 -9.69 -7.47
C ALA A 133 9.32 -8.59 -7.05
N TYR A 134 9.80 -7.36 -6.84
CA TYR A 134 8.95 -6.26 -6.40
C TYR A 134 7.89 -5.87 -7.43
N ALA A 135 8.29 -5.71 -8.70
CA ALA A 135 7.36 -5.35 -9.77
C ALA A 135 6.28 -6.43 -9.96
N SER A 136 6.64 -7.72 -9.92
CA SER A 136 5.68 -8.82 -10.03
C SER A 136 4.73 -8.88 -8.83
N ALA A 137 5.23 -8.74 -7.59
CA ALA A 137 4.40 -8.72 -6.40
C ALA A 137 3.39 -7.54 -6.42
N LYS A 138 3.87 -6.33 -6.72
CA LYS A 138 3.01 -5.14 -6.82
C LYS A 138 2.07 -5.20 -8.03
N GLY A 139 2.48 -5.81 -9.14
CA GLY A 139 1.62 -6.08 -10.30
C GLY A 139 0.48 -7.03 -9.96
N ALA A 140 0.75 -8.09 -9.19
CA ALA A 140 -0.25 -9.06 -8.76
C ALA A 140 -1.34 -8.47 -7.83
N LEU A 141 -1.08 -7.33 -7.20
CA LEU A 141 -2.10 -6.64 -6.37
C LEU A 141 -3.28 -6.15 -7.20
N ILE A 142 -3.10 -5.84 -8.48
CA ILE A 142 -4.17 -5.31 -9.34
C ILE A 142 -5.31 -6.32 -9.49
N PRO A 143 -5.10 -7.53 -9.99
CA PRO A 143 -6.16 -8.54 -10.07
C PRO A 143 -6.64 -9.00 -8.69
N LEU A 144 -5.77 -9.07 -7.67
CA LEU A 144 -6.15 -9.43 -6.31
C LEU A 144 -7.16 -8.44 -5.73
N VAL A 145 -6.87 -7.14 -5.80
CA VAL A 145 -7.76 -6.07 -5.31
C VAL A 145 -9.06 -6.01 -6.11
N ARG A 146 -9.03 -6.19 -7.43
CA ARG A 146 -10.23 -6.25 -8.26
C ARG A 146 -11.13 -7.42 -7.89
N SER A 147 -10.57 -8.59 -7.65
CA SER A 147 -11.31 -9.77 -7.17
C SER A 147 -11.93 -9.51 -5.80
N ALA A 148 -11.16 -8.95 -4.86
CA ALA A 148 -11.64 -8.59 -3.53
C ALA A 148 -12.76 -7.53 -3.60
N ALA A 149 -12.59 -6.48 -4.40
CA ALA A 149 -13.56 -5.41 -4.60
C ALA A 149 -14.87 -5.93 -5.15
N PHE A 150 -14.82 -6.79 -6.19
CA PHE A 150 -16.02 -7.38 -6.77
C PHE A 150 -16.78 -8.27 -5.79
N GLY A 151 -16.06 -9.14 -5.06
CA GLY A 151 -16.66 -10.05 -4.08
C GLY A 151 -17.23 -9.35 -2.85
N ALA A 152 -16.62 -8.23 -2.42
CA ALA A 152 -17.00 -7.51 -1.21
C ALA A 152 -18.04 -6.38 -1.46
N ALA A 153 -18.26 -5.98 -2.71
CA ALA A 153 -19.18 -4.89 -3.06
C ALA A 153 -20.62 -5.11 -2.57
N PRO A 154 -21.22 -6.33 -2.63
CA PRO A 154 -22.55 -6.56 -2.08
C PRO A 154 -22.67 -6.32 -0.57
N GLN A 155 -21.54 -6.35 0.15
CA GLN A 155 -21.43 -6.10 1.58
C GLN A 155 -21.13 -4.62 1.90
N GLY A 156 -21.10 -3.75 0.88
CA GLY A 156 -20.75 -2.34 1.05
C GLY A 156 -19.26 -2.07 1.32
N VAL A 157 -18.39 -3.05 1.09
CA VAL A 157 -16.94 -2.89 1.29
C VAL A 157 -16.29 -2.51 -0.04
N ARG A 158 -15.58 -1.38 -0.04
CA ARG A 158 -14.80 -0.89 -1.17
C ARG A 158 -13.32 -1.28 -0.98
N VAL A 159 -12.64 -1.66 -2.05
CA VAL A 159 -11.21 -2.02 -2.01
C VAL A 159 -10.51 -1.36 -3.19
N ASN A 160 -9.48 -0.53 -2.92
CA ASN A 160 -8.77 0.24 -3.93
C ASN A 160 -7.26 0.20 -3.72
N ILE A 161 -6.51 0.57 -4.76
CA ILE A 161 -5.05 0.72 -4.73
C ILE A 161 -4.70 2.20 -4.91
N VAL A 162 -3.77 2.71 -4.10
CA VAL A 162 -2.99 3.92 -4.39
C VAL A 162 -1.64 3.48 -4.95
N ALA A 163 -1.42 3.70 -6.25
CA ALA A 163 -0.16 3.35 -6.92
C ALA A 163 0.84 4.51 -6.75
N ALA A 164 1.73 4.37 -5.78
CA ALA A 164 2.71 5.39 -5.45
C ALA A 164 3.87 5.41 -6.45
N GLY A 165 4.35 6.60 -6.80
CA GLY A 165 5.60 6.81 -7.49
C GLY A 165 6.82 6.67 -6.57
N LEU A 166 7.88 7.44 -6.84
CA LEU A 166 8.98 7.59 -5.88
C LEU A 166 8.52 8.49 -4.73
N VAL A 167 8.54 7.97 -3.51
CA VAL A 167 8.11 8.69 -2.31
C VAL A 167 9.31 8.88 -1.37
N ASP A 168 9.44 10.07 -0.79
CA ASP A 168 10.53 10.39 0.15
C ASP A 168 10.32 9.65 1.48
N THR A 169 10.90 8.47 1.55
CA THR A 169 10.82 7.54 2.67
C THR A 169 12.17 6.86 2.90
N PRO A 170 12.41 6.28 4.08
CA PRO A 170 13.62 5.49 4.31
C PRO A 170 13.86 4.36 3.28
N MET A 171 12.80 3.75 2.76
CA MET A 171 12.89 2.71 1.72
C MET A 171 13.46 3.26 0.40
N ALA A 172 13.19 4.51 0.07
CA ALA A 172 13.55 5.14 -1.19
C ALA A 172 14.90 5.88 -1.16
N GLN A 173 15.59 5.94 -0.01
CA GLN A 173 16.79 6.75 0.19
C GLN A 173 17.90 6.50 -0.84
N ARG A 174 18.08 5.23 -1.29
CA ARG A 174 19.03 4.92 -2.37
C ARG A 174 18.73 5.71 -3.66
N ALA A 175 17.45 5.82 -4.02
CA ALA A 175 17.05 6.51 -5.24
C ALA A 175 17.08 8.04 -5.03
N ILE A 176 16.62 8.50 -3.88
CA ILE A 176 16.55 9.93 -3.54
C ILE A 176 17.95 10.55 -3.39
N SER A 177 18.92 9.82 -2.85
CA SER A 177 20.29 10.29 -2.70
C SER A 177 21.16 10.12 -3.96
N ASN A 178 20.63 9.51 -5.04
CA ASN A 178 21.38 9.27 -6.27
C ASN A 178 21.27 10.47 -7.22
N PRO A 179 22.39 11.21 -7.49
CA PRO A 179 22.36 12.39 -8.37
C PRO A 179 21.87 12.09 -9.79
N ALA A 180 22.18 10.91 -10.35
CA ALA A 180 21.74 10.54 -11.69
C ALA A 180 20.22 10.35 -11.74
N ILE A 181 19.61 9.80 -10.69
CA ILE A 181 18.16 9.68 -10.59
C ILE A 181 17.53 11.07 -10.39
N GLN A 182 18.14 11.92 -9.55
CA GLN A 182 17.65 13.28 -9.34
C GLN A 182 17.63 14.12 -10.62
N GLN A 183 18.65 14.02 -11.46
CA GLN A 183 18.67 14.69 -12.76
C GLN A 183 17.55 14.22 -13.71
N ARG A 184 17.03 13.01 -13.51
CA ARG A 184 15.96 12.44 -14.33
C ARG A 184 14.56 12.72 -13.76
N MET A 185 14.43 13.30 -12.57
CA MET A 185 13.11 13.55 -11.96
C MET A 185 12.14 14.33 -12.85
N PRO A 186 12.56 15.38 -13.61
CA PRO A 186 11.68 16.05 -14.56
C PRO A 186 11.10 15.13 -15.65
N HIS A 187 11.81 14.04 -15.97
CA HIS A 187 11.34 13.04 -16.92
C HIS A 187 10.57 11.91 -16.23
N LEU A 188 11.00 11.47 -15.05
CA LEU A 188 10.37 10.38 -14.29
C LEU A 188 9.01 10.80 -13.72
N MET A 189 8.96 11.97 -13.10
CA MET A 189 7.79 12.51 -12.42
C MET A 189 7.60 13.98 -12.85
N PRO A 190 7.09 14.21 -14.07
CA PRO A 190 7.03 15.54 -14.68
C PRO A 190 6.19 16.55 -13.87
N LEU A 191 5.18 16.07 -13.13
CA LEU A 191 4.44 16.92 -12.20
C LEU A 191 5.23 17.08 -10.91
N GLY A 192 5.65 18.29 -10.61
CA GLY A 192 6.44 18.61 -9.43
C GLY A 192 7.93 18.35 -9.54
N GLN A 193 8.39 17.49 -10.47
CA GLN A 193 9.80 17.18 -10.78
C GLN A 193 10.63 16.73 -9.57
N ARG A 194 9.99 16.09 -8.62
CA ARG A 194 10.55 15.58 -7.36
C ARG A 194 9.85 14.30 -6.92
N ALA A 195 10.40 13.61 -5.95
CA ALA A 195 9.69 12.55 -5.25
C ALA A 195 8.43 13.11 -4.56
N CYS A 196 7.38 12.30 -4.48
CA CYS A 196 6.21 12.62 -3.67
C CYS A 196 6.59 12.68 -2.19
N SER A 197 5.92 13.50 -1.41
CA SER A 197 5.94 13.36 0.03
C SER A 197 5.02 12.21 0.48
N PRO A 198 5.24 11.63 1.65
CA PRO A 198 4.31 10.65 2.23
C PRO A 198 2.88 11.21 2.41
N GLU A 199 2.77 12.51 2.68
CA GLU A 199 1.50 13.22 2.86
C GLU A 199 0.68 13.25 1.57
N GLU A 200 1.30 13.45 0.41
CA GLU A 200 0.61 13.42 -0.90
C GLU A 200 -0.02 12.04 -1.18
N ILE A 201 0.61 10.97 -0.70
CA ILE A 201 0.01 9.62 -0.75
C ILE A 201 -1.14 9.49 0.25
N ALA A 202 -0.95 10.01 1.47
CA ALA A 202 -1.94 9.95 2.54
C ALA A 202 -3.22 10.73 2.21
N ASP A 203 -3.13 11.83 1.46
CA ASP A 203 -4.30 12.59 0.98
C ASP A 203 -5.20 11.73 0.08
N ALA A 204 -4.62 11.01 -0.86
CA ALA A 204 -5.37 10.08 -1.72
C ALA A 204 -5.97 8.91 -0.92
N VAL A 205 -5.24 8.39 0.07
CA VAL A 205 -5.75 7.35 0.98
C VAL A 205 -6.93 7.87 1.79
N THR A 206 -6.83 9.06 2.36
CA THR A 206 -7.90 9.68 3.16
C THR A 206 -9.16 9.91 2.33
N TRP A 207 -9.01 10.39 1.07
CA TRP A 207 -10.13 10.48 0.15
C TRP A 207 -10.77 9.12 -0.12
N LEU A 208 -9.98 8.07 -0.38
CA LEU A 208 -10.50 6.72 -0.61
C LEU A 208 -11.17 6.11 0.63
N LEU A 209 -10.77 6.49 1.84
CA LEU A 209 -11.43 6.06 3.08
C LEU A 209 -12.75 6.79 3.30
N SER A 210 -12.94 7.98 2.75
CA SER A 210 -14.11 8.84 2.97
C SER A 210 -15.31 8.49 2.08
N ASP A 211 -16.48 9.05 2.41
CA ASP A 211 -17.71 8.94 1.62
C ASP A 211 -17.63 9.66 0.27
N ALA A 212 -16.68 10.61 0.10
CA ALA A 212 -16.43 11.28 -1.17
C ALA A 212 -16.02 10.30 -2.29
N SER A 213 -15.55 9.10 -1.93
CA SER A 213 -15.22 8.01 -2.85
C SER A 213 -16.21 6.83 -2.82
N SER A 214 -17.45 7.05 -2.36
CA SER A 214 -18.47 6.00 -2.13
C SER A 214 -18.81 5.14 -3.36
N ARG A 215 -18.50 5.60 -4.55
CA ARG A 215 -18.71 4.85 -5.82
C ARG A 215 -17.41 4.33 -6.44
N THR A 216 -16.28 4.41 -5.70
CA THR A 216 -14.97 4.00 -6.18
C THR A 216 -14.55 2.70 -5.51
N THR A 217 -14.48 1.60 -6.29
CA THR A 217 -13.98 0.29 -5.86
C THR A 217 -13.29 -0.43 -7.00
N GLY A 218 -12.26 -1.23 -6.72
CA GLY A 218 -11.43 -1.93 -7.72
C GLY A 218 -10.53 -1.00 -8.53
N ALA A 219 -10.40 0.26 -8.14
CA ALA A 219 -9.61 1.26 -8.84
C ALA A 219 -8.12 1.19 -8.46
N VAL A 220 -7.29 1.60 -9.41
CA VAL A 220 -5.87 1.90 -9.20
C VAL A 220 -5.70 3.40 -9.42
N ILE A 221 -5.42 4.12 -8.35
CA ILE A 221 -5.27 5.58 -8.36
C ILE A 221 -3.77 5.91 -8.35
N PRO A 222 -3.18 6.42 -9.44
CA PRO A 222 -1.79 6.80 -9.45
C PRO A 222 -1.57 8.10 -8.67
N VAL A 223 -0.59 8.09 -7.78
CA VAL A 223 -0.03 9.26 -7.09
C VAL A 223 1.48 9.20 -7.27
N ASP A 224 1.92 9.59 -8.47
CA ASP A 224 3.26 9.28 -8.97
C ASP A 224 3.88 10.39 -9.83
N GLY A 225 3.31 11.59 -9.78
CA GLY A 225 3.79 12.73 -10.55
C GLY A 225 3.76 12.53 -12.06
N GLY A 226 2.99 11.56 -12.57
CA GLY A 226 2.87 11.24 -14.00
C GLY A 226 3.86 10.16 -14.47
N TRP A 227 4.47 9.41 -13.57
CA TRP A 227 5.38 8.30 -13.93
C TRP A 227 4.67 7.25 -14.81
N HIS A 228 3.41 6.92 -14.52
CA HIS A 228 2.63 5.93 -15.25
C HIS A 228 2.27 6.30 -16.70
N LEU A 229 2.52 7.54 -17.11
CA LEU A 229 2.18 8.04 -18.46
C LEU A 229 3.24 7.68 -19.53
N ARG A 230 4.23 6.84 -19.20
CA ARG A 230 5.35 6.49 -20.06
C ARG A 230 5.33 5.03 -20.46
#